data_d34f762376e64244043cf2d7e8868824
#
_entry.id   d34f762376e64244043cf2d7e8868824
#
_cell.length_a   1.000
_cell.length_b   1.000
_cell.length_c   1.000
_cell.angle_alpha   90.00
_cell.angle_beta   90.00
_cell.angle_gamma   90.00
#
_symmetry.space_group_name_H-M   'P 1'
#
loop_
_entity.id
_entity.type
_entity.pdbx_description
1 polymer ?
#
loop_
_entity_poly.entity_id
_entity_poly.type
_entity_poly.pdbx_seq_one_letter_code
_entity_poly.pdbx_strand_id
1 'polypeptide(L)'
;MSEVKLYIARHGKTMFNTIGRAQGWSDSPLTPFGEEGIRELGVGLKAAGIPFKVAYSSDSGRTIQTMDIILRETGLETIPYKRDKRIREWCFGSLDGGYDGELFYGVLPRTDAFQGKDLHEVTYPELAQGILDVDTAGWAEP
;
A
#
# COMPACT_ATOMS: atom_id res chain seq x y z
N MET A 1 7.07 25.15 19.72
CA MET A 1 6.22 24.08 19.14
C MET A 1 7.02 22.79 19.15
N SER A 2 6.44 21.69 19.59
CA SER A 2 7.09 20.38 19.53
C SER A 2 7.11 19.90 18.07
N GLU A 3 8.28 19.61 17.53
CA GLU A 3 8.45 19.01 16.21
C GLU A 3 8.00 17.54 16.26
N VAL A 4 7.17 17.12 15.31
CA VAL A 4 6.79 15.72 15.12
C VAL A 4 7.51 15.22 13.87
N LYS A 5 8.29 14.14 14.01
CA LYS A 5 8.94 13.46 12.89
C LYS A 5 8.09 12.24 12.49
N LEU A 6 7.68 12.21 11.23
CA LEU A 6 6.95 11.11 10.64
C LEU A 6 7.89 10.31 9.73
N TYR A 7 7.96 9.00 9.96
CA TYR A 7 8.68 8.05 9.11
C TYR A 7 7.65 7.17 8.41
N ILE A 8 7.68 7.16 7.08
CA ILE A 8 6.76 6.41 6.24
C ILE A 8 7.53 5.29 5.56
N ALA A 9 7.06 4.05 5.73
CA ALA A 9 7.60 2.89 5.05
C ALA A 9 6.49 2.19 4.25
N ARG A 10 6.87 1.69 3.06
CA ARG A 10 5.98 0.83 2.28
C ARG A 10 6.02 -0.60 2.83
N HIS A 11 4.92 -1.33 2.69
CA HIS A 11 4.87 -2.76 3.01
C HIS A 11 5.87 -3.56 2.16
N GLY A 12 6.30 -4.72 2.67
CA GLY A 12 7.18 -5.63 1.97
C GLY A 12 6.54 -6.22 0.70
N LYS A 13 7.36 -6.77 -0.18
CA LYS A 13 6.89 -7.39 -1.43
C LYS A 13 5.95 -8.56 -1.14
N THR A 14 4.76 -8.50 -1.72
CA THR A 14 3.71 -9.51 -1.55
C THR A 14 3.66 -10.50 -2.71
N MET A 15 2.86 -11.55 -2.56
CA MET A 15 2.56 -12.48 -3.64
C MET A 15 1.87 -11.77 -4.82
N PHE A 16 0.91 -10.88 -4.57
CA PHE A 16 0.25 -10.10 -5.62
C PHE A 16 1.22 -9.19 -6.37
N ASN A 17 2.16 -8.54 -5.68
CA ASN A 17 3.22 -7.79 -6.35
C ASN A 17 4.08 -8.66 -7.27
N THR A 18 4.28 -9.93 -6.92
CA THR A 18 5.09 -10.86 -7.71
C THR A 18 4.38 -11.31 -8.98
N ILE A 19 3.07 -11.54 -8.90
CA ILE A 19 2.26 -12.03 -10.02
C ILE A 19 1.55 -10.90 -10.79
N GLY A 20 1.81 -9.64 -10.47
CA GLY A 20 1.27 -8.47 -11.18
C GLY A 20 -0.24 -8.30 -11.01
N ARG A 21 -0.75 -8.46 -9.78
CA ARG A 21 -2.15 -8.17 -9.45
C ARG A 21 -2.31 -6.87 -8.70
N ALA A 22 -3.31 -6.09 -9.08
CA ALA A 22 -3.70 -4.86 -8.39
C ALA A 22 -4.11 -5.18 -6.94
N GLN A 23 -3.44 -4.53 -6.00
CA GLN A 23 -3.61 -4.79 -4.58
C GLN A 23 -4.00 -3.51 -3.87
N GLY A 24 -5.30 -3.22 -3.91
CA GLY A 24 -5.93 -2.18 -3.13
C GLY A 24 -6.42 -2.73 -1.78
N TRP A 25 -7.71 -2.96 -1.66
CA TRP A 25 -8.28 -3.59 -0.46
C TRP A 25 -8.19 -5.12 -0.49
N SER A 26 -8.07 -5.75 -1.66
CA SER A 26 -7.64 -7.14 -1.75
C SER A 26 -6.23 -7.28 -1.19
N ASP A 27 -5.90 -8.44 -0.64
CA ASP A 27 -4.68 -8.63 0.12
C ASP A 27 -3.99 -9.95 -0.20
N SER A 28 -2.69 -9.98 -0.01
CA SER A 28 -1.89 -11.18 -0.09
C SER A 28 -0.70 -11.09 0.88
N PRO A 29 -0.18 -12.21 1.37
CA PRO A 29 0.93 -12.20 2.32
C PRO A 29 2.23 -11.71 1.68
N LEU A 30 3.16 -11.29 2.53
CA LEU A 30 4.53 -11.01 2.11
C LEU A 30 5.17 -12.30 1.55
N THR A 31 6.03 -12.13 0.56
CA THR A 31 6.91 -13.19 0.11
C THR A 31 8.11 -13.32 1.06
N PRO A 32 8.83 -14.46 1.08
CA PRO A 32 10.09 -14.58 1.85
C PRO A 32 11.08 -13.46 1.54
N PHE A 33 11.19 -13.08 0.28
CA PHE A 33 12.01 -11.94 -0.15
C PHE A 33 11.48 -10.61 0.43
N GLY A 34 10.17 -10.41 0.45
CA GLY A 34 9.55 -9.23 1.05
C GLY A 34 9.76 -9.15 2.57
N GLU A 35 9.65 -10.27 3.27
CA GLU A 35 9.93 -10.36 4.71
C GLU A 35 11.39 -10.02 5.02
N GLU A 36 12.33 -10.56 4.23
CA GLU A 36 13.76 -10.27 4.43
C GLU A 36 14.08 -8.81 4.23
N GLY A 37 13.56 -8.16 3.16
CA GLY A 37 13.75 -6.74 2.93
C GLY A 37 13.21 -5.88 4.09
N ILE A 38 12.11 -6.29 4.72
CA ILE A 38 11.58 -5.57 5.89
C ILE A 38 12.43 -5.84 7.14
N ARG A 39 13.00 -7.04 7.31
CA ARG A 39 13.97 -7.29 8.39
C ARG A 39 15.20 -6.40 8.26
N GLU A 40 15.76 -6.28 7.06
CA GLU A 40 16.90 -5.37 6.78
C GLU A 40 16.55 -3.90 7.11
N LEU A 41 15.34 -3.46 6.74
CA LEU A 41 14.84 -2.14 7.12
C LEU A 41 14.80 -1.99 8.65
N GLY A 42 14.24 -2.96 9.36
CA GLY A 42 14.17 -2.98 10.82
C GLY A 42 15.55 -2.90 11.47
N VAL A 43 16.51 -3.65 10.96
CA VAL A 43 17.91 -3.60 11.41
C VAL A 43 18.50 -2.21 11.23
N GLY A 44 18.28 -1.58 10.05
CA GLY A 44 18.71 -0.23 9.77
C GLY A 44 18.08 0.81 10.70
N LEU A 45 16.77 0.72 10.95
CA LEU A 45 16.05 1.61 11.86
C LEU A 45 16.57 1.48 13.31
N LYS A 46 16.85 0.26 13.74
CA LYS A 46 17.45 -0.01 15.06
C LYS A 46 18.85 0.62 15.18
N ALA A 47 19.69 0.42 14.17
CA ALA A 47 21.02 0.99 14.12
C ALA A 47 21.00 2.53 14.13
N ALA A 48 20.00 3.13 13.48
CA ALA A 48 19.81 4.59 13.49
C ALA A 48 19.35 5.13 14.85
N GLY A 49 18.94 4.27 15.79
CA GLY A 49 18.59 4.66 17.15
C GLY A 49 17.39 5.59 17.26
N ILE A 50 16.44 5.50 16.32
CA ILE A 50 15.29 6.40 16.28
C ILE A 50 14.32 6.05 17.40
N PRO A 51 14.01 7.01 18.30
CA PRO A 51 13.14 6.75 19.46
C PRO A 51 11.67 6.83 19.08
N PHE A 52 11.17 5.89 18.29
CA PHE A 52 9.76 5.82 17.92
C PHE A 52 8.86 5.78 19.17
N LYS A 53 7.78 6.53 19.16
CA LYS A 53 6.81 6.63 20.27
C LYS A 53 5.50 5.91 19.98
N VAL A 54 5.14 5.78 18.71
CA VAL A 54 3.90 5.16 18.26
C VAL A 54 4.09 4.65 16.83
N ALA A 55 3.40 3.56 16.51
CA ALA A 55 3.35 2.99 15.18
C ALA A 55 1.90 2.97 14.66
N TYR A 56 1.76 3.16 13.36
CA TYR A 56 0.48 3.06 12.66
C TYR A 56 0.65 2.22 11.41
N SER A 57 -0.32 1.37 11.12
CA SER A 57 -0.47 0.74 9.81
C SER A 57 -1.93 0.76 9.38
N SER A 58 -2.19 0.46 8.10
CA SER A 58 -3.54 0.05 7.74
C SER A 58 -3.87 -1.30 8.40
N ASP A 59 -5.11 -1.70 8.29
CA ASP A 59 -5.59 -3.00 8.80
C ASP A 59 -5.47 -4.14 7.76
N SER A 60 -4.76 -3.90 6.64
CA SER A 60 -4.43 -4.93 5.65
C SER A 60 -3.37 -5.89 6.20
N GLY A 61 -3.49 -7.18 5.88
CA GLY A 61 -2.56 -8.20 6.34
C GLY A 61 -1.11 -7.92 5.98
N ARG A 62 -0.84 -7.47 4.76
CA ARG A 62 0.53 -7.11 4.30
C ARG A 62 1.17 -5.99 5.11
N THR A 63 0.39 -4.99 5.52
CA THR A 63 0.91 -3.87 6.34
C THR A 63 1.10 -4.28 7.79
N ILE A 64 0.23 -5.14 8.30
CA ILE A 64 0.36 -5.72 9.65
C ILE A 64 1.60 -6.59 9.73
N GLN A 65 1.80 -7.51 8.78
CA GLN A 65 3.02 -8.34 8.72
C GLN A 65 4.29 -7.48 8.67
N THR A 66 4.27 -6.43 7.84
CA THR A 66 5.39 -5.50 7.72
C THR A 66 5.70 -4.82 9.05
N MET A 67 4.67 -4.27 9.72
CA MET A 67 4.87 -3.58 10.99
C MET A 67 5.32 -4.52 12.11
N ASP A 68 4.78 -5.73 12.17
CA ASP A 68 5.19 -6.74 13.15
C ASP A 68 6.67 -7.10 13.01
N ILE A 69 7.19 -7.20 11.78
CA ILE A 69 8.61 -7.43 11.53
C ILE A 69 9.44 -6.21 11.99
N ILE A 70 9.04 -5.00 11.62
CA ILE A 70 9.75 -3.77 12.02
C ILE A 70 9.82 -3.66 13.54
N LEU A 71 8.71 -3.82 14.24
CA LEU A 71 8.66 -3.69 15.69
C LEU A 71 9.55 -4.74 16.38
N ARG A 72 9.53 -5.97 15.88
CA ARG A 72 10.39 -7.05 16.40
C ARG A 72 11.87 -6.75 16.20
N GLU A 73 12.28 -6.40 14.98
CA GLU A 73 13.68 -6.13 14.67
C GLU A 73 14.22 -4.90 15.40
N THR A 74 13.38 -3.90 15.61
CA THR A 74 13.77 -2.70 16.37
C THR A 74 13.73 -2.90 17.89
N GLY A 75 13.08 -3.97 18.39
CA GLY A 75 12.85 -4.19 19.82
C GLY A 75 11.80 -3.24 20.42
N LEU A 76 10.90 -2.73 19.59
CA LEU A 76 9.87 -1.75 19.99
C LEU A 76 8.46 -2.36 20.03
N GLU A 77 8.34 -3.64 20.34
CA GLU A 77 7.06 -4.37 20.38
C GLU A 77 6.09 -3.85 21.46
N THR A 78 6.59 -3.06 22.39
CA THR A 78 5.78 -2.52 23.51
C THR A 78 5.27 -1.09 23.27
N ILE A 79 5.67 -0.41 22.20
CA ILE A 79 5.11 0.91 21.91
C ILE A 79 3.65 0.79 21.45
N PRO A 80 2.82 1.82 21.62
CA PRO A 80 1.47 1.81 21.09
C PRO A 80 1.48 1.59 19.58
N TYR A 81 0.79 0.54 19.13
CA TYR A 81 0.59 0.23 17.72
C TYR A 81 -0.91 0.29 17.39
N LYS A 82 -1.26 1.10 16.39
CA LYS A 82 -2.64 1.32 15.96
C LYS A 82 -2.83 0.94 14.51
N ARG A 83 -3.92 0.23 14.23
CA ARG A 83 -4.38 -0.09 12.88
C ARG A 83 -5.51 0.84 12.50
N ASP A 84 -5.43 1.46 11.33
CA ASP A 84 -6.41 2.45 10.91
C ASP A 84 -6.78 2.26 9.43
N LYS A 85 -8.06 2.00 9.16
CA LYS A 85 -8.56 1.81 7.79
C LYS A 85 -8.41 3.05 6.90
N ARG A 86 -8.30 4.23 7.48
CA ARG A 86 -8.16 5.49 6.73
C ARG A 86 -6.82 5.62 6.00
N ILE A 87 -5.84 4.78 6.34
CA ILE A 87 -4.53 4.74 5.67
C ILE A 87 -4.37 3.47 4.82
N ARG A 88 -5.47 2.86 4.40
CA ARG A 88 -5.46 1.82 3.37
C ARG A 88 -5.00 2.38 2.03
N GLU A 89 -4.56 1.49 1.16
CA GLU A 89 -4.42 1.75 -0.28
C GLU A 89 -5.79 2.07 -0.89
N TRP A 90 -5.81 2.67 -2.07
CA TRP A 90 -7.04 2.85 -2.84
C TRP A 90 -7.78 1.53 -3.04
N CYS A 91 -9.10 1.58 -2.98
CA CYS A 91 -9.94 0.45 -3.39
C CYS A 91 -10.22 0.57 -4.89
N PHE A 92 -9.82 -0.44 -5.66
CA PHE A 92 -10.09 -0.48 -7.10
C PHE A 92 -11.47 -1.05 -7.43
N GLY A 93 -12.34 -1.20 -6.43
CA GLY A 93 -13.70 -1.68 -6.62
C GLY A 93 -13.74 -3.07 -7.24
N SER A 94 -14.54 -3.23 -8.29
CA SER A 94 -14.68 -4.51 -9.02
C SER A 94 -13.40 -4.98 -9.72
N LEU A 95 -12.40 -4.13 -9.85
CA LEU A 95 -11.10 -4.44 -10.46
C LEU A 95 -10.02 -4.80 -9.43
N ASP A 96 -10.34 -4.72 -8.14
CA ASP A 96 -9.41 -5.05 -7.08
C ASP A 96 -9.02 -6.53 -7.14
N GLY A 97 -7.73 -6.83 -7.13
CA GLY A 97 -7.20 -8.18 -7.32
C GLY A 97 -7.07 -8.62 -8.79
N GLY A 98 -7.49 -7.81 -9.74
CA GLY A 98 -7.27 -8.04 -11.17
C GLY A 98 -5.80 -7.87 -11.57
N TYR A 99 -5.45 -8.18 -12.82
CA TYR A 99 -4.08 -7.98 -13.30
C TYR A 99 -3.77 -6.50 -13.54
N ASP A 100 -2.62 -6.04 -13.08
CA ASP A 100 -2.13 -4.67 -13.25
C ASP A 100 -2.14 -4.24 -14.72
N GLY A 101 -1.65 -5.11 -15.60
CA GLY A 101 -1.61 -4.83 -17.03
C GLY A 101 -2.99 -4.62 -17.64
N GLU A 102 -3.97 -5.41 -17.23
CA GLU A 102 -5.34 -5.25 -17.68
C GLU A 102 -5.96 -3.96 -17.14
N LEU A 103 -5.80 -3.67 -15.86
CA LEU A 103 -6.33 -2.48 -15.22
C LEU A 103 -5.70 -1.20 -15.78
N PHE A 104 -4.38 -1.06 -15.65
CA PHE A 104 -3.70 0.21 -15.90
C PHE A 104 -3.43 0.49 -17.38
N TYR A 105 -3.31 -0.52 -18.22
CA TYR A 105 -3.00 -0.36 -19.65
C TYR A 105 -4.15 -0.81 -20.58
N GLY A 106 -5.08 -1.62 -20.08
CA GLY A 106 -6.21 -2.12 -20.84
C GLY A 106 -7.51 -1.35 -20.61
N VAL A 107 -7.93 -1.22 -19.37
CA VAL A 107 -9.25 -0.69 -19.00
C VAL A 107 -9.22 0.82 -18.78
N LEU A 108 -8.40 1.30 -17.87
CA LEU A 108 -8.38 2.71 -17.46
C LEU A 108 -8.11 3.70 -18.60
N PRO A 109 -7.16 3.46 -19.53
CA PRO A 109 -6.91 4.39 -20.64
C PRO A 109 -8.08 4.58 -21.60
N ARG A 110 -9.08 3.68 -21.56
CA ARG A 110 -10.28 3.75 -22.39
C ARG A 110 -11.41 4.52 -21.75
N THR A 111 -11.25 4.99 -20.53
CA THR A 111 -12.25 5.82 -19.84
C THR A 111 -12.21 7.25 -20.34
N ASP A 112 -13.34 7.94 -20.28
CA ASP A 112 -13.40 9.38 -20.62
C ASP A 112 -12.54 10.22 -19.69
N ALA A 113 -12.33 9.79 -18.46
CA ALA A 113 -11.47 10.46 -17.49
C ALA A 113 -10.02 10.58 -17.96
N PHE A 114 -9.52 9.64 -18.76
CA PHE A 114 -8.15 9.68 -19.31
C PHE A 114 -8.00 10.60 -20.51
N GLN A 115 -9.09 10.93 -21.21
CA GLN A 115 -9.08 11.85 -22.37
C GLN A 115 -8.05 11.47 -23.45
N GLY A 116 -7.81 10.17 -23.65
CA GLY A 116 -6.80 9.64 -24.58
C GLY A 116 -5.36 9.72 -24.10
N LYS A 117 -5.12 10.19 -22.88
CA LYS A 117 -3.79 10.18 -22.25
C LYS A 117 -3.37 8.75 -21.87
N ASP A 118 -2.08 8.51 -21.77
CA ASP A 118 -1.58 7.29 -21.14
C ASP A 118 -1.44 7.45 -19.61
N LEU A 119 -1.12 6.35 -18.93
CA LEU A 119 -1.00 6.33 -17.47
C LEU A 119 0.01 7.34 -16.90
N HIS A 120 1.05 7.68 -17.65
CA HIS A 120 2.10 8.61 -17.20
C HIS A 120 1.72 10.08 -17.34
N GLU A 121 0.68 10.36 -18.10
CA GLU A 121 0.20 11.71 -18.41
C GLU A 121 -1.02 12.12 -17.58
N VAL A 122 -1.70 11.15 -16.96
CA VAL A 122 -2.90 11.46 -16.15
C VAL A 122 -2.52 11.96 -14.76
N THR A 123 -3.34 12.86 -14.25
CA THR A 123 -3.26 13.32 -12.86
C THR A 123 -3.93 12.33 -11.90
N TYR A 124 -3.62 12.42 -10.61
CA TYR A 124 -4.31 11.60 -9.60
C TYR A 124 -5.84 11.75 -9.61
N PRO A 125 -6.44 12.96 -9.75
CA PRO A 125 -7.88 13.10 -9.87
C PRO A 125 -8.47 12.40 -11.11
N GLU A 126 -7.79 12.45 -12.26
CA GLU A 126 -8.21 11.75 -13.48
C GLU A 126 -8.12 10.24 -13.31
N LEU A 127 -7.06 9.75 -12.68
CA LEU A 127 -6.91 8.32 -12.35
C LEU A 127 -8.01 7.86 -11.39
N ALA A 128 -8.29 8.63 -10.34
CA ALA A 128 -9.36 8.35 -9.38
C ALA A 128 -10.72 8.28 -10.08
N GLN A 129 -11.01 9.25 -10.95
CA GLN A 129 -12.27 9.26 -11.72
C GLN A 129 -12.36 8.02 -12.64
N GLY A 130 -11.27 7.67 -13.32
CA GLY A 130 -11.23 6.47 -14.17
C GLY A 130 -11.54 5.19 -13.40
N ILE A 131 -11.03 5.06 -12.17
CA ILE A 131 -11.33 3.91 -11.29
C ILE A 131 -12.82 3.89 -10.93
N LEU A 132 -13.40 5.04 -10.58
CA LEU A 132 -14.82 5.15 -10.27
C LEU A 132 -15.70 4.81 -11.48
N ASP A 133 -15.32 5.24 -12.67
CA ASP A 133 -16.09 5.03 -13.91
C ASP A 133 -16.17 3.55 -14.31
N VAL A 134 -15.14 2.76 -14.01
CA VAL A 134 -15.09 1.34 -14.38
C VAL A 134 -15.58 0.41 -13.27
N ASP A 135 -15.79 0.92 -12.07
CA ASP A 135 -16.26 0.11 -10.95
C ASP A 135 -17.74 -0.28 -11.10
N THR A 136 -17.98 -1.56 -11.33
CA THR A 136 -19.33 -2.14 -11.43
C THR A 136 -19.92 -2.56 -10.10
N ALA A 137 -19.11 -2.60 -9.04
CA ALA A 137 -19.54 -3.06 -7.72
C ALA A 137 -19.97 -1.90 -6.79
N GLY A 138 -19.57 -0.67 -7.12
CA GLY A 138 -19.83 0.49 -6.27
C GLY A 138 -18.99 0.53 -4.99
N TRP A 139 -17.80 -0.08 -5.00
CA TRP A 139 -16.89 -0.19 -3.85
C TRP A 139 -15.63 0.64 -3.97
N ALA A 140 -15.38 1.23 -5.14
CA ALA A 140 -14.16 2.00 -5.34
C ALA A 140 -14.08 3.19 -4.38
N GLU A 141 -12.94 3.28 -3.69
CA GLU A 141 -12.56 4.39 -2.81
C GLU A 141 -11.11 4.80 -3.18
N PRO A 142 -10.92 5.52 -4.28
CA PRO A 142 -9.62 5.98 -4.72
C PRO A 142 -9.08 7.17 -3.91
#